data_9b61e4000c662571cc5eb920b8cda7e7
#
_entry.id   9b61e4000c662571cc5eb920b8cda7e7
#
_cell.length_a   1.000
_cell.length_b   1.000
_cell.length_c   1.000
_cell.angle_alpha   90.00
_cell.angle_beta   90.00
_cell.angle_gamma   90.00
#
_symmetry.space_group_name_H-M   'P 1'
#
loop_
_entity.id
_entity.type
_entity.pdbx_description
1 polymer ?
#
loop_
_entity_poly.entity_id
_entity_poly.type
_entity_poly.pdbx_seq_one_letter_code
_entity_poly.pdbx_strand_id
1 'polypeptide(L)'
;EEDRVRHAIELAKQGRQVALVCSGDAGIYAMAALVYEIIDLEPNRISVEVIPGISAFQAAAAKAGAMIGHDFCCISLSDLLTPWDAIEKRVKSAAEGDFVISFYNPRSLKRRDQLERAFAILKSHRPPDTPVIIASNLGRADENVRIVSFKDFNPEDVDMLTLVMVGSSQSKSFARGDGKTYAYTPRGYAKKRETP
;
A
#
# COMPACT_ATOMS: atom_id res chain seq x y z
N GLU A 1 -3.99 17.24 10.70
CA GLU A 1 -2.94 17.25 9.65
C GLU A 1 -2.81 18.62 9.04
N GLU A 2 -3.89 19.26 8.62
CA GLU A 2 -3.90 20.58 7.97
C GLU A 2 -3.24 21.66 8.84
N ASP A 3 -3.57 21.78 10.11
CA ASP A 3 -2.97 22.78 11.03
C ASP A 3 -1.45 22.64 11.12
N ARG A 4 -0.96 21.40 11.10
CA ARG A 4 0.50 21.11 11.11
C ARG A 4 1.18 21.60 9.84
N VAL A 5 0.55 21.35 8.67
CA VAL A 5 1.08 21.84 7.39
C VAL A 5 1.06 23.35 7.33
N ARG A 6 -0.05 24.00 7.70
CA ARG A 6 -0.16 25.47 7.74
C ARG A 6 0.88 26.09 8.65
N HIS A 7 1.09 25.52 9.83
CA HIS A 7 2.12 25.99 10.75
C HIS A 7 3.54 25.87 10.14
N ALA A 8 3.85 24.76 9.47
CA ALA A 8 5.13 24.58 8.79
C ALA A 8 5.32 25.61 7.66
N ILE A 9 4.28 25.88 6.87
CA ILE A 9 4.30 26.89 5.80
C ILE A 9 4.55 28.29 6.38
N GLU A 10 3.87 28.68 7.46
CA GLU A 10 4.07 29.98 8.09
C GLU A 10 5.49 30.17 8.64
N LEU A 11 6.10 29.14 9.20
CA LEU A 11 7.49 29.17 9.62
C LEU A 11 8.44 29.35 8.42
N ALA A 12 8.16 28.67 7.30
CA ALA A 12 8.96 28.78 6.08
C ALA A 12 8.84 30.19 5.45
N LYS A 13 7.65 30.80 5.44
CA LYS A 13 7.45 32.20 5.00
C LYS A 13 8.26 33.20 5.81
N GLN A 14 8.59 32.90 7.08
CA GLN A 14 9.46 33.69 7.93
C GLN A 14 10.96 33.47 7.62
N GLY A 15 11.31 32.75 6.56
CA GLY A 15 12.68 32.45 6.15
C GLY A 15 13.34 31.31 6.94
N ARG A 16 12.58 30.52 7.69
CA ARG A 16 13.12 29.37 8.41
C ARG A 16 13.25 28.17 7.48
N GLN A 17 14.26 27.33 7.69
CA GLN A 17 14.32 25.99 7.13
C GLN A 17 13.46 25.06 7.99
N VAL A 18 12.44 24.45 7.37
CA VAL A 18 11.45 23.63 8.06
C VAL A 18 11.45 22.22 7.47
N ALA A 19 11.54 21.21 8.31
CA ALA A 19 11.36 19.82 7.93
C ALA A 19 10.01 19.31 8.45
N LEU A 20 9.12 18.91 7.51
CA LEU A 20 7.87 18.22 7.83
C LEU A 20 8.11 16.71 7.71
N VAL A 21 8.21 16.02 8.84
CA VAL A 21 8.57 14.59 8.89
C VAL A 21 7.32 13.71 8.95
N CYS A 22 7.30 12.64 8.15
CA CYS A 22 6.29 11.59 8.20
C CYS A 22 6.95 10.21 8.08
N SER A 23 6.23 9.14 8.41
CA SER A 23 6.68 7.78 8.17
C SER A 23 6.47 7.36 6.71
N GLY A 24 7.34 6.49 6.19
CA GLY A 24 7.26 6.00 4.83
C GLY A 24 7.76 7.00 3.79
N ASP A 25 7.09 7.10 2.67
CA ASP A 25 7.34 8.07 1.61
C ASP A 25 6.35 9.23 1.72
N ALA A 26 6.85 10.46 1.66
CA ALA A 26 6.03 11.67 1.84
C ALA A 26 4.97 11.85 0.74
N GLY A 27 5.18 11.29 -0.45
CA GLY A 27 4.27 11.37 -1.60
C GLY A 27 3.25 10.25 -1.69
N ILE A 28 3.35 9.19 -0.84
CA ILE A 28 2.48 8.01 -0.94
C ILE A 28 1.53 7.96 0.26
N TYR A 29 0.30 8.49 0.07
CA TYR A 29 -0.75 8.62 1.11
C TYR A 29 -0.26 9.31 2.38
N ALA A 30 0.62 10.31 2.24
CA ALA A 30 1.26 11.04 3.32
C ALA A 30 1.14 12.56 3.12
N MET A 31 2.04 13.34 3.70
CA MET A 31 1.85 14.78 3.90
C MET A 31 2.15 15.65 2.66
N ALA A 32 2.91 15.15 1.66
CA ALA A 32 3.36 15.99 0.54
C ALA A 32 2.20 16.54 -0.30
N ALA A 33 1.19 15.72 -0.61
CA ALA A 33 0.04 16.17 -1.38
C ALA A 33 -0.69 17.32 -0.69
N LEU A 34 -0.93 17.21 0.62
CA LEU A 34 -1.58 18.26 1.41
C LEU A 34 -0.76 19.55 1.44
N VAL A 35 0.57 19.45 1.50
CA VAL A 35 1.46 20.62 1.42
C VAL A 35 1.25 21.34 0.09
N TYR A 36 1.28 20.61 -1.02
CA TYR A 36 1.08 21.18 -2.36
C TYR A 36 -0.32 21.75 -2.56
N GLU A 37 -1.37 21.07 -2.09
CA GLU A 37 -2.74 21.58 -2.15
C GLU A 37 -2.90 22.91 -1.42
N ILE A 38 -2.28 23.07 -0.25
CA ILE A 38 -2.35 24.32 0.50
C ILE A 38 -1.53 25.43 -0.19
N ILE A 39 -0.31 25.12 -0.64
CA ILE A 39 0.55 26.10 -1.30
C ILE A 39 -0.04 26.58 -2.63
N ASP A 40 -0.74 25.73 -3.36
CA ASP A 40 -1.35 26.11 -4.64
C ASP A 40 -2.42 27.18 -4.48
N LEU A 41 -3.07 27.22 -3.33
CA LEU A 41 -4.06 28.25 -2.97
C LEU A 41 -3.44 29.55 -2.43
N GLU A 42 -2.13 29.57 -2.16
CA GLU A 42 -1.45 30.72 -1.57
C GLU A 42 -0.90 31.68 -2.63
N PRO A 43 -1.04 33.01 -2.45
CA PRO A 43 -0.49 34.00 -3.37
C PRO A 43 1.04 34.06 -3.36
N ASN A 44 1.67 33.84 -2.20
CA ASN A 44 3.11 33.81 -2.00
C ASN A 44 3.57 32.37 -1.76
N ARG A 45 4.16 31.75 -2.77
CA ARG A 45 4.60 30.35 -2.73
C ARG A 45 5.99 30.23 -2.11
N ILE A 46 6.15 29.27 -1.21
CA ILE A 46 7.43 28.85 -0.66
C ILE A 46 8.06 27.77 -1.55
N SER A 47 9.38 27.58 -1.46
CA SER A 47 10.06 26.43 -2.08
C SER A 47 9.85 25.20 -1.22
N VAL A 48 9.54 24.07 -1.87
CA VAL A 48 9.36 22.77 -1.22
C VAL A 48 10.15 21.72 -1.96
N GLU A 49 10.90 20.92 -1.20
CA GLU A 49 11.58 19.73 -1.68
C GLU A 49 10.97 18.51 -1.01
N VAL A 50 10.61 17.50 -1.79
CA VAL A 50 10.13 16.22 -1.27
C VAL A 50 11.28 15.22 -1.27
N ILE A 51 11.66 14.75 -0.10
CA ILE A 51 12.67 13.72 0.05
C ILE A 51 11.97 12.35 -0.02
N PRO A 52 12.30 11.47 -0.97
CA PRO A 52 11.68 10.16 -1.09
C PRO A 52 12.02 9.26 0.10
N GLY A 53 11.12 8.36 0.42
CA GLY A 53 11.28 7.38 1.49
C GLY A 53 10.84 5.98 1.08
N ILE A 54 10.92 5.04 2.02
CA ILE A 54 10.47 3.66 1.81
C ILE A 54 9.04 3.54 2.35
N SER A 55 8.07 3.44 1.45
CA SER A 55 6.67 3.27 1.82
C SER A 55 6.38 1.86 2.32
N ALA A 56 5.28 1.72 3.07
CA ALA A 56 4.87 0.45 3.69
C ALA A 56 4.76 -0.71 2.68
N PHE A 57 4.29 -0.47 1.45
CA PHE A 57 4.19 -1.54 0.44
C PHE A 57 5.57 -2.06 0.00
N GLN A 58 6.57 -1.19 -0.11
CA GLN A 58 7.94 -1.59 -0.44
C GLN A 58 8.56 -2.39 0.70
N ALA A 59 8.40 -1.91 1.94
CA ALA A 59 8.90 -2.61 3.12
C ALA A 59 8.23 -3.98 3.29
N ALA A 60 6.91 -4.09 3.12
CA ALA A 60 6.17 -5.35 3.17
C ALA A 60 6.65 -6.33 2.09
N ALA A 61 6.77 -5.88 0.85
CA ALA A 61 7.23 -6.70 -0.26
C ALA A 61 8.65 -7.23 -0.02
N ALA A 62 9.58 -6.37 0.44
CA ALA A 62 10.96 -6.76 0.71
C ALA A 62 11.08 -7.81 1.83
N LYS A 63 10.24 -7.71 2.88
CA LYS A 63 10.23 -8.69 3.98
C LYS A 63 9.58 -10.02 3.61
N ALA A 64 8.58 -9.99 2.75
CA ALA A 64 7.85 -11.18 2.30
C ALA A 64 8.50 -11.86 1.08
N GLY A 65 9.38 -11.18 0.33
CA GLY A 65 10.02 -11.72 -0.87
C GLY A 65 10.09 -10.71 -2.02
N ALA A 66 9.39 -11.00 -3.13
CA ALA A 66 9.38 -10.15 -4.33
C ALA A 66 7.97 -10.06 -4.97
N MET A 67 6.95 -9.75 -4.17
CA MET A 67 5.58 -9.70 -4.63
C MET A 67 5.37 -8.65 -5.74
N ILE A 68 6.00 -7.48 -5.62
CA ILE A 68 5.93 -6.38 -6.58
C ILE A 68 6.98 -6.50 -7.69
N GLY A 69 7.40 -7.71 -8.01
CA GLY A 69 8.35 -7.99 -9.11
C GLY A 69 7.73 -7.84 -10.50
N HIS A 70 6.43 -7.63 -10.61
CA HIS A 70 5.66 -7.37 -11.83
C HIS A 70 4.73 -6.16 -11.60
N ASP A 71 3.75 -5.94 -12.48
CA ASP A 71 2.85 -4.79 -12.42
C ASP A 71 2.05 -4.77 -11.12
N PHE A 72 2.00 -3.63 -10.48
CA PHE A 72 1.34 -3.43 -9.19
C PHE A 72 0.67 -2.06 -9.08
N CYS A 73 -0.25 -1.94 -8.15
CA CYS A 73 -0.85 -0.66 -7.78
C CYS A 73 -1.06 -0.55 -6.27
N CYS A 74 -1.18 0.70 -5.80
CA CYS A 74 -1.58 1.03 -4.44
C CYS A 74 -2.99 1.62 -4.46
N ILE A 75 -3.86 1.14 -3.57
CA ILE A 75 -5.23 1.63 -3.42
C ILE A 75 -5.50 1.90 -1.94
N SER A 76 -5.86 3.14 -1.61
CA SER A 76 -6.37 3.45 -0.27
C SER A 76 -7.85 3.09 -0.19
N LEU A 77 -8.22 2.33 0.84
CA LEU A 77 -9.63 2.01 1.15
C LEU A 77 -10.29 3.08 2.05
N SER A 78 -9.61 4.20 2.28
CA SER A 78 -10.20 5.31 3.03
C SER A 78 -11.25 6.05 2.20
N ASP A 79 -12.49 5.96 2.64
CA ASP A 79 -13.65 6.65 2.06
C ASP A 79 -13.93 8.01 2.72
N LEU A 80 -12.97 8.54 3.47
CA LEU A 80 -13.11 9.82 4.17
C LEU A 80 -13.17 11.00 3.21
N LEU A 81 -12.32 11.01 2.18
CA LEU A 81 -12.21 12.08 1.17
C LEU A 81 -12.55 11.58 -0.25
N THR A 82 -12.63 10.27 -0.44
CA THR A 82 -12.93 9.64 -1.73
C THR A 82 -14.16 8.78 -1.59
N PRO A 83 -15.25 9.00 -2.36
CA PRO A 83 -16.46 8.20 -2.26
C PRO A 83 -16.16 6.72 -2.62
N TRP A 84 -16.87 5.81 -1.94
CA TRP A 84 -16.66 4.37 -2.11
C TRP A 84 -16.77 3.91 -3.57
N ASP A 85 -17.71 4.42 -4.35
CA ASP A 85 -17.90 4.04 -5.74
C ASP A 85 -16.64 4.27 -6.59
N ALA A 86 -15.89 5.35 -6.30
CA ALA A 86 -14.62 5.61 -6.97
C ALA A 86 -13.53 4.61 -6.53
N ILE A 87 -13.51 4.23 -5.26
CA ILE A 87 -12.60 3.21 -4.74
C ILE A 87 -12.94 1.85 -5.35
N GLU A 88 -14.20 1.47 -5.34
CA GLU A 88 -14.70 0.22 -5.91
C GLU A 88 -14.34 0.08 -7.40
N LYS A 89 -14.51 1.15 -8.18
CA LYS A 89 -14.10 1.18 -9.58
C LYS A 89 -12.61 0.91 -9.76
N ARG A 90 -11.76 1.50 -8.91
CA ARG A 90 -10.30 1.27 -8.94
C ARG A 90 -9.96 -0.18 -8.61
N VAL A 91 -10.61 -0.75 -7.60
CA VAL A 91 -10.41 -2.16 -7.21
C VAL A 91 -10.83 -3.10 -8.35
N LYS A 92 -11.98 -2.86 -9.00
CA LYS A 92 -12.44 -3.64 -10.16
C LYS A 92 -11.44 -3.56 -11.31
N SER A 93 -10.99 -2.37 -11.68
CA SER A 93 -10.02 -2.17 -12.77
C SER A 93 -8.68 -2.86 -12.48
N ALA A 94 -8.20 -2.79 -11.23
CA ALA A 94 -6.98 -3.47 -10.81
C ALA A 94 -7.14 -5.00 -10.77
N ALA A 95 -8.33 -5.50 -10.43
CA ALA A 95 -8.67 -6.92 -10.47
C ALA A 95 -8.68 -7.46 -11.90
N GLU A 96 -9.35 -6.77 -12.82
CA GLU A 96 -9.43 -7.08 -14.25
C GLU A 96 -8.06 -7.01 -14.93
N GLY A 97 -7.24 -6.00 -14.58
CA GLY A 97 -5.88 -5.85 -15.08
C GLY A 97 -4.86 -6.82 -14.46
N ASP A 98 -5.28 -7.68 -13.54
CA ASP A 98 -4.45 -8.65 -12.84
C ASP A 98 -3.23 -8.06 -12.12
N PHE A 99 -3.34 -6.84 -11.58
CA PHE A 99 -2.29 -6.18 -10.80
C PHE A 99 -2.10 -6.85 -9.44
N VAL A 100 -0.87 -6.82 -8.93
CA VAL A 100 -0.63 -6.95 -7.50
C VAL A 100 -1.15 -5.69 -6.82
N ILE A 101 -1.99 -5.83 -5.79
CA ILE A 101 -2.68 -4.70 -5.16
C ILE A 101 -2.22 -4.53 -3.72
N SER A 102 -1.73 -3.34 -3.39
CA SER A 102 -1.41 -2.95 -2.01
C SER A 102 -2.50 -2.05 -1.45
N PHE A 103 -3.28 -2.56 -0.51
CA PHE A 103 -4.34 -1.83 0.17
C PHE A 103 -3.80 -1.05 1.36
N TYR A 104 -3.89 0.27 1.27
CA TYR A 104 -3.63 1.22 2.36
C TYR A 104 -4.92 1.54 3.10
N ASN A 105 -4.79 1.88 4.38
CA ASN A 105 -5.93 2.19 5.25
C ASN A 105 -7.03 1.10 5.19
N PRO A 106 -6.67 -0.18 5.27
CA PRO A 106 -7.58 -1.28 4.97
C PRO A 106 -8.74 -1.36 5.95
N ARG A 107 -8.52 -0.99 7.22
CA ARG A 107 -9.54 -1.05 8.27
C ARG A 107 -9.33 0.04 9.32
N SER A 108 -10.42 0.50 9.94
CA SER A 108 -10.40 1.37 11.12
C SER A 108 -11.61 1.11 12.00
N LEU A 109 -11.70 1.76 13.15
CA LEU A 109 -12.89 1.68 14.02
C LEU A 109 -14.20 2.07 13.31
N LYS A 110 -14.13 2.99 12.34
CA LYS A 110 -15.27 3.48 11.56
C LYS A 110 -15.43 2.80 10.19
N ARG A 111 -14.36 2.18 9.67
CA ARG A 111 -14.34 1.47 8.37
C ARG A 111 -14.08 -0.01 8.63
N ARG A 112 -15.12 -0.82 8.59
CA ARG A 112 -15.02 -2.24 8.93
C ARG A 112 -15.25 -3.16 7.74
N ASP A 113 -16.01 -2.74 6.73
CA ASP A 113 -16.47 -3.56 5.61
C ASP A 113 -15.73 -3.30 4.28
N GLN A 114 -15.00 -2.19 4.14
CA GLN A 114 -14.35 -1.81 2.88
C GLN A 114 -13.36 -2.87 2.38
N LEU A 115 -12.59 -3.47 3.29
CA LEU A 115 -11.64 -4.53 2.95
C LEU A 115 -12.37 -5.80 2.50
N GLU A 116 -13.44 -6.19 3.18
CA GLU A 116 -14.27 -7.34 2.79
C GLU A 116 -14.90 -7.12 1.40
N ARG A 117 -15.43 -5.92 1.14
CA ARG A 117 -15.98 -5.55 -0.16
C ARG A 117 -14.93 -5.61 -1.27
N ALA A 118 -13.70 -5.14 -1.00
CA ALA A 118 -12.58 -5.25 -1.93
C ALA A 118 -12.23 -6.72 -2.22
N PHE A 119 -12.16 -7.57 -1.19
CA PHE A 119 -11.90 -9.00 -1.36
C PHE A 119 -13.03 -9.73 -2.09
N ALA A 120 -14.29 -9.34 -1.88
CA ALA A 120 -15.42 -9.89 -2.62
C ALA A 120 -15.29 -9.63 -4.14
N ILE A 121 -14.81 -8.44 -4.54
CA ILE A 121 -14.51 -8.13 -5.94
C ILE A 121 -13.37 -9.02 -6.46
N LEU A 122 -12.31 -9.18 -5.69
CA LEU A 122 -11.13 -9.96 -6.11
C LEU A 122 -11.42 -11.46 -6.22
N LYS A 123 -12.44 -11.98 -5.55
CA LYS A 123 -12.75 -13.41 -5.48
C LYS A 123 -12.94 -14.08 -6.85
N SER A 124 -13.46 -13.35 -7.83
CA SER A 124 -13.64 -13.85 -9.21
C SER A 124 -12.38 -13.70 -10.08
N HIS A 125 -11.36 -13.00 -9.60
CA HIS A 125 -10.14 -12.66 -10.34
C HIS A 125 -8.87 -13.28 -9.75
N ARG A 126 -8.98 -13.98 -8.63
CA ARG A 126 -7.81 -14.55 -7.93
C ARG A 126 -8.01 -16.02 -7.63
N PRO A 127 -7.05 -16.88 -7.97
CA PRO A 127 -7.01 -18.27 -7.50
C PRO A 127 -7.07 -18.32 -5.96
N PRO A 128 -7.68 -19.37 -5.38
CA PRO A 128 -7.77 -19.51 -3.92
C PRO A 128 -6.43 -19.50 -3.18
N ASP A 129 -5.37 -19.95 -3.83
CA ASP A 129 -4.01 -20.01 -3.22
C ASP A 129 -3.17 -18.78 -3.54
N THR A 130 -3.72 -17.74 -4.19
CA THR A 130 -3.01 -16.46 -4.39
C THR A 130 -2.47 -15.95 -3.06
N PRO A 131 -1.17 -15.64 -2.94
CA PRO A 131 -0.60 -15.16 -1.68
C PRO A 131 -1.11 -13.78 -1.32
N VAL A 132 -1.44 -13.62 -0.04
CA VAL A 132 -1.81 -12.36 0.59
C VAL A 132 -0.80 -12.07 1.70
N ILE A 133 -0.13 -10.93 1.62
CA ILE A 133 0.77 -10.45 2.67
C ILE A 133 -0.02 -9.56 3.62
N ILE A 134 0.06 -9.86 4.91
CA ILE A 134 -0.48 -9.04 6.00
C ILE A 134 0.73 -8.50 6.76
N ALA A 135 0.95 -7.19 6.68
CA ALA A 135 2.13 -6.55 7.24
C ALA A 135 1.71 -5.46 8.24
N SER A 136 1.87 -5.76 9.51
CA SER A 136 1.49 -4.88 10.62
C SER A 136 2.72 -4.24 11.25
N ASN A 137 2.58 -2.99 11.70
CA ASN A 137 3.60 -2.25 12.46
C ASN A 137 4.99 -2.20 11.79
N LEU A 138 5.04 -2.11 10.47
CA LEU A 138 6.29 -2.08 9.72
C LEU A 138 7.26 -1.02 10.23
N GLY A 139 8.50 -1.44 10.52
CA GLY A 139 9.56 -0.60 11.06
C GLY A 139 9.41 -0.27 12.55
N ARG A 140 8.52 -0.95 13.28
CA ARG A 140 8.31 -0.79 14.74
C ARG A 140 8.73 -2.05 15.50
N ALA A 141 8.80 -1.96 16.83
CA ALA A 141 9.26 -3.06 17.68
C ALA A 141 8.37 -4.32 17.61
N ASP A 142 7.08 -4.14 17.36
CA ASP A 142 6.06 -5.18 17.25
C ASP A 142 5.70 -5.52 15.78
N GLU A 143 6.66 -5.32 14.88
CA GLU A 143 6.50 -5.63 13.47
C GLU A 143 6.15 -7.11 13.26
N ASN A 144 5.11 -7.34 12.46
CA ASN A 144 4.70 -8.68 12.08
C ASN A 144 4.34 -8.73 10.58
N VAL A 145 5.00 -9.64 9.84
CA VAL A 145 4.73 -9.89 8.43
C VAL A 145 4.43 -11.36 8.24
N ARG A 146 3.23 -11.67 7.76
CA ARG A 146 2.80 -13.04 7.48
C ARG A 146 2.21 -13.14 6.08
N ILE A 147 2.28 -14.33 5.52
CA ILE A 147 1.74 -14.66 4.21
C ILE A 147 0.69 -15.74 4.42
N VAL A 148 -0.50 -15.50 3.90
CA VAL A 148 -1.61 -16.46 3.88
C VAL A 148 -2.09 -16.67 2.45
N SER A 149 -2.88 -17.71 2.19
CA SER A 149 -3.57 -17.84 0.91
C SER A 149 -4.81 -16.93 0.86
N PHE A 150 -5.25 -16.55 -0.34
CA PHE A 150 -6.45 -15.72 -0.53
C PHE A 150 -7.69 -16.34 0.14
N LYS A 151 -7.85 -17.65 0.07
CA LYS A 151 -8.97 -18.38 0.69
C LYS A 151 -8.94 -18.39 2.22
N ASP A 152 -7.74 -18.28 2.82
CA ASP A 152 -7.53 -18.33 4.28
C ASP A 152 -7.40 -16.93 4.88
N PHE A 153 -7.51 -15.89 4.06
CA PHE A 153 -7.43 -14.50 4.54
C PHE A 153 -8.66 -14.16 5.40
N ASN A 154 -8.42 -13.61 6.58
CA ASN A 154 -9.45 -13.13 7.47
C ASN A 154 -9.31 -11.60 7.66
N PRO A 155 -10.29 -10.78 7.25
CA PRO A 155 -10.26 -9.32 7.44
C PRO A 155 -10.17 -8.89 8.90
N GLU A 156 -10.63 -9.72 9.87
CA GLU A 156 -10.54 -9.42 11.29
C GLU A 156 -9.09 -9.38 11.83
N ASP A 157 -8.16 -9.98 11.10
CA ASP A 157 -6.72 -9.95 11.43
C ASP A 157 -6.04 -8.62 11.08
N VAL A 158 -6.79 -7.63 10.59
CA VAL A 158 -6.27 -6.37 10.04
C VAL A 158 -6.75 -5.19 10.87
N ASP A 159 -5.83 -4.29 11.19
CA ASP A 159 -6.05 -3.05 11.93
C ASP A 159 -5.57 -1.80 11.15
N MET A 160 -5.57 -0.65 11.84
CA MET A 160 -5.15 0.65 11.27
C MET A 160 -3.65 0.72 10.91
N LEU A 161 -2.82 -0.10 11.52
CA LEU A 161 -1.36 -0.12 11.34
C LEU A 161 -0.92 -1.24 10.40
N THR A 162 -1.87 -1.82 9.67
CA THR A 162 -1.64 -2.95 8.77
C THR A 162 -1.73 -2.51 7.30
N LEU A 163 -0.81 -3.01 6.50
CA LEU A 163 -0.89 -3.02 5.04
C LEU A 163 -1.31 -4.43 4.60
N VAL A 164 -2.23 -4.53 3.66
CA VAL A 164 -2.60 -5.80 3.01
C VAL A 164 -2.20 -5.77 1.55
N MET A 165 -1.38 -6.75 1.12
CA MET A 165 -0.97 -6.85 -0.28
C MET A 165 -1.49 -8.17 -0.85
N VAL A 166 -2.27 -8.09 -1.92
CA VAL A 166 -2.85 -9.24 -2.63
C VAL A 166 -2.09 -9.47 -3.92
N GLY A 167 -1.63 -10.70 -4.14
CA GLY A 167 -0.95 -11.09 -5.38
C GLY A 167 -1.83 -10.99 -6.62
N SER A 168 -1.20 -11.05 -7.79
CA SER A 168 -1.88 -11.30 -9.07
C SER A 168 -2.26 -12.79 -9.20
N SER A 169 -2.97 -13.16 -10.25
CA SER A 169 -3.26 -14.57 -10.55
C SER A 169 -1.99 -15.42 -10.75
N GLN A 170 -0.85 -14.78 -11.06
CA GLN A 170 0.43 -15.42 -11.30
C GLN A 170 1.33 -15.48 -10.07
N SER A 171 0.98 -14.76 -9.01
CA SER A 171 1.79 -14.71 -7.79
C SER A 171 1.83 -16.07 -7.10
N LYS A 172 2.98 -16.39 -6.51
CA LYS A 172 3.25 -17.68 -5.87
C LYS A 172 3.86 -17.49 -4.51
N SER A 173 3.69 -18.51 -3.66
CA SER A 173 4.41 -18.64 -2.40
C SER A 173 5.13 -19.98 -2.33
N PHE A 174 6.23 -20.02 -1.57
CA PHE A 174 6.98 -21.26 -1.33
C PHE A 174 7.67 -21.20 0.03
N ALA A 175 7.91 -22.39 0.61
CA ALA A 175 8.61 -22.53 1.87
C ALA A 175 10.10 -22.20 1.68
N ARG A 176 10.66 -21.44 2.61
CA ARG A 176 12.10 -21.17 2.73
C ARG A 176 12.81 -22.35 3.40
N GLY A 177 14.13 -22.39 3.26
CA GLY A 177 14.95 -23.36 3.97
C GLY A 177 14.93 -23.23 5.50
N ASP A 178 14.57 -22.06 6.04
CA ASP A 178 14.40 -21.79 7.46
C ASP A 178 12.94 -22.03 7.96
N GLY A 179 12.09 -22.65 7.14
CA GLY A 179 10.69 -22.94 7.44
C GLY A 179 9.72 -21.76 7.29
N LYS A 180 10.21 -20.57 6.95
CA LYS A 180 9.35 -19.41 6.66
C LYS A 180 8.86 -19.48 5.21
N THR A 181 7.90 -18.63 4.86
CA THR A 181 7.34 -18.54 3.51
C THR A 181 7.84 -17.29 2.81
N TYR A 182 8.17 -17.42 1.52
CA TYR A 182 8.34 -16.31 0.59
C TYR A 182 7.15 -16.20 -0.36
N ALA A 183 6.84 -14.97 -0.77
CA ALA A 183 5.89 -14.70 -1.85
C ALA A 183 6.54 -13.86 -2.95
N TYR A 184 6.22 -14.14 -4.19
CA TYR A 184 6.75 -13.42 -5.35
C TYR A 184 5.80 -13.46 -6.53
N THR A 185 5.96 -12.53 -7.46
CA THR A 185 5.28 -12.55 -8.75
C THR A 185 6.30 -12.85 -9.84
N PRO A 186 6.17 -13.97 -10.59
CA PRO A 186 7.15 -14.38 -11.57
C PRO A 186 7.17 -13.45 -12.79
N ARG A 187 8.36 -13.16 -13.32
CA ARG A 187 8.57 -12.39 -14.56
C ARG A 187 8.66 -13.25 -15.83
N GLY A 188 8.31 -14.53 -15.74
CA GLY A 188 8.27 -15.44 -16.88
C GLY A 188 9.62 -16.06 -17.29
N TYR A 189 10.69 -15.91 -16.50
CA TYR A 189 12.00 -16.50 -16.83
C TYR A 189 11.98 -18.05 -16.96
N ALA A 190 11.10 -18.72 -16.21
CA ALA A 190 10.97 -20.16 -16.31
C ALA A 190 10.51 -20.61 -17.71
N LYS A 191 9.56 -19.87 -18.32
CA LYS A 191 9.08 -20.16 -19.67
C LYS A 191 10.17 -20.00 -20.76
N LYS A 192 11.15 -19.11 -20.56
CA LYS A 192 12.26 -18.93 -21.51
C LYS A 192 13.24 -20.09 -21.50
N ARG A 193 13.27 -20.93 -20.45
CA ARG A 193 14.17 -22.08 -20.36
C ARG A 193 13.57 -23.32 -21.02
N GLU A 194 12.28 -23.33 -21.28
CA GLU A 194 11.54 -24.44 -21.91
C GLU A 194 11.42 -24.28 -23.44
N THR A 195 11.83 -23.11 -23.97
CA THR A 195 11.87 -22.85 -25.42
C THR A 195 13.32 -23.03 -25.88
N PRO A 196 13.63 -23.99 -26.75
CA PRO A 196 14.98 -24.27 -27.26
C PRO A 196 15.56 -23.12 -28.07
#